data_7ad178af1c0204793078ca0c0f323209
#
_entry.id   7ad178af1c0204793078ca0c0f323209
#
_cell.length_a   1.000
_cell.length_b   1.000
_cell.length_c   1.000
_cell.angle_alpha   90.00
_cell.angle_beta   90.00
_cell.angle_gamma   90.00
#
_symmetry.space_group_name_H-M   'P 1'
#
loop_
_entity.id
_entity.type
_entity.pdbx_description
1 polymer ?
#
loop_
_entity_poly.entity_id
_entity_poly.type
_entity_poly.pdbx_seq_one_letter_code
_entity_poly.pdbx_strand_id
1 'polypeptide(L)'
;MKQSTFVPHARLEPTRLSNPYQLYRTPVPLDADEHRYKRLQPLTDYSIASAMHASYVGVDEFAWAALEFVIMFVDGAAENGGRAQVSPAVLLGMTPGENLMVEGTRWAARYVPAFIRRYPFWTTDTSDPSAAGVLVDAAWSGFSDNEGEPLFERDGTPTPTLRTALEFINRFESEAVRTREFCARLVQLDVLREMKADATLPNGQTLSVKGFYAIEEAALRSLPERTVLELHRDGSLAMMYAHILSLAHLRPLIERKVQRMKPSA
;
A
#
# COMPACT_ATOMS: atom_id res chain seq x y z
N MET A 1 -45.72 -16.73 17.69
CA MET A 1 -44.64 -15.83 18.13
C MET A 1 -43.33 -16.46 17.73
N LYS A 2 -42.73 -15.99 16.63
CA LYS A 2 -41.37 -16.39 16.20
C LYS A 2 -40.40 -15.34 16.71
N GLN A 3 -39.51 -15.70 17.62
CA GLN A 3 -38.44 -14.86 18.09
C GLN A 3 -37.41 -14.66 16.97
N SER A 4 -37.26 -13.43 16.52
CA SER A 4 -36.19 -13.01 15.60
C SER A 4 -34.91 -12.92 16.39
N THR A 5 -33.98 -13.81 16.13
CA THR A 5 -32.64 -13.78 16.69
C THR A 5 -31.85 -12.68 15.99
N PHE A 6 -31.59 -11.60 16.71
CA PHE A 6 -30.74 -10.51 16.28
C PHE A 6 -29.29 -11.02 16.23
N VAL A 7 -28.75 -11.17 15.04
CA VAL A 7 -27.31 -11.44 14.83
C VAL A 7 -26.60 -10.08 14.81
N PRO A 8 -25.69 -9.79 15.75
CA PRO A 8 -24.96 -8.53 15.75
C PRO A 8 -24.07 -8.47 14.50
N HIS A 9 -24.32 -7.46 13.67
CA HIS A 9 -23.39 -7.11 12.59
C HIS A 9 -22.04 -6.76 13.21
N ALA A 10 -21.02 -7.55 12.93
CA ALA A 10 -19.64 -7.19 13.23
C ALA A 10 -19.35 -5.83 12.58
N ARG A 11 -19.17 -4.79 13.39
CA ARG A 11 -18.63 -3.52 12.91
C ARG A 11 -17.21 -3.80 12.44
N LEU A 12 -17.02 -3.85 11.13
CA LEU A 12 -15.68 -3.78 10.56
C LEU A 12 -15.14 -2.39 10.91
N GLU A 13 -14.05 -2.36 11.65
CA GLU A 13 -13.27 -1.15 11.92
C GLU A 13 -12.94 -0.46 10.59
N PRO A 14 -12.87 0.90 10.54
CA PRO A 14 -12.48 1.60 9.33
C PRO A 14 -11.16 1.02 8.82
N THR A 15 -11.05 0.90 7.49
CA THR A 15 -9.87 0.33 6.82
C THR A 15 -8.66 1.24 7.10
N ARG A 16 -8.00 1.02 8.21
CA ARG A 16 -6.68 1.64 8.46
C ARG A 16 -5.71 0.99 7.50
N LEU A 17 -4.89 1.81 6.83
CA LEU A 17 -3.74 1.33 6.10
C LEU A 17 -3.00 0.31 6.96
N SER A 18 -2.60 -0.79 6.34
CA SER A 18 -1.85 -1.85 7.01
C SER A 18 -0.76 -1.19 7.86
N ASN A 19 -0.79 -1.45 9.15
CA ASN A 19 0.29 -1.07 10.04
C ASN A 19 1.59 -1.59 9.39
N PRO A 20 2.60 -0.76 9.10
CA PRO A 20 3.87 -1.23 8.53
C PRO A 20 4.45 -2.40 9.34
N TYR A 21 4.19 -2.45 10.63
CA TYR A 21 4.54 -3.57 11.51
C TYR A 21 3.92 -4.93 11.13
N GLN A 22 2.90 -4.99 10.28
CA GLN A 22 2.38 -6.27 9.78
C GLN A 22 3.31 -6.95 8.78
N LEU A 23 4.15 -6.19 8.09
CA LEU A 23 5.11 -6.73 7.13
C LEU A 23 6.44 -7.13 7.80
N TYR A 24 6.88 -6.37 8.80
CA TYR A 24 8.16 -6.54 9.48
C TYR A 24 7.99 -7.26 10.80
N ARG A 25 8.73 -8.34 11.02
CA ARG A 25 8.65 -9.17 12.24
C ARG A 25 9.66 -8.76 13.29
N THR A 26 10.89 -8.51 12.88
CA THR A 26 12.00 -8.19 13.79
C THR A 26 12.85 -7.05 13.18
N PRO A 27 12.33 -5.81 13.18
CA PRO A 27 13.09 -4.68 12.66
C PRO A 27 14.28 -4.36 13.57
N VAL A 28 15.48 -4.32 12.98
CA VAL A 28 16.74 -3.92 13.64
C VAL A 28 17.44 -2.85 12.79
N PRO A 29 18.26 -1.98 13.38
CA PRO A 29 19.08 -1.06 12.62
C PRO A 29 19.99 -1.80 11.63
N LEU A 30 20.10 -1.28 10.40
CA LEU A 30 21.10 -1.76 9.47
C LEU A 30 22.47 -1.27 9.92
N ASP A 31 23.32 -2.18 10.32
CA ASP A 31 24.65 -1.92 10.87
C ASP A 31 25.73 -2.69 10.11
N ALA A 32 26.86 -2.02 9.81
CA ALA A 32 27.94 -2.61 9.04
C ALA A 32 28.72 -3.69 9.81
N ASP A 33 28.77 -3.61 11.14
CA ASP A 33 29.47 -4.60 11.94
C ASP A 33 28.65 -5.88 12.13
N GLU A 34 27.34 -5.74 12.35
CA GLU A 34 26.41 -6.86 12.52
C GLU A 34 26.07 -7.56 11.20
N HIS A 35 25.93 -6.76 10.09
CA HIS A 35 25.44 -7.27 8.81
C HIS A 35 26.54 -7.43 7.75
N ARG A 36 27.83 -7.24 8.09
CA ARG A 36 28.98 -7.29 7.15
C ARG A 36 29.02 -8.54 6.29
N TYR A 37 28.71 -9.67 6.87
CA TYR A 37 28.77 -10.96 6.18
C TYR A 37 27.43 -11.44 5.67
N LYS A 38 26.37 -10.67 5.90
CA LYS A 38 25.03 -11.01 5.41
C LYS A 38 24.92 -10.75 3.92
N ARG A 39 24.23 -11.66 3.26
CA ARG A 39 23.89 -11.61 1.84
C ARG A 39 22.40 -11.47 1.69
N LEU A 40 22.00 -10.76 0.65
CA LEU A 40 20.62 -10.47 0.32
C LEU A 40 20.18 -11.33 -0.86
N GLN A 41 19.16 -12.15 -0.66
CA GLN A 41 18.49 -12.84 -1.76
C GLN A 41 17.40 -11.94 -2.37
N PRO A 42 17.03 -12.13 -3.65
CA PRO A 42 15.89 -11.44 -4.24
C PRO A 42 14.59 -11.77 -3.48
N LEU A 43 13.69 -10.79 -3.36
CA LEU A 43 12.35 -11.01 -2.83
C LEU A 43 11.52 -11.78 -3.86
N THR A 44 11.40 -13.08 -3.67
CA THR A 44 10.61 -14.00 -4.54
C THR A 44 9.43 -14.62 -3.80
N ASP A 45 9.46 -14.61 -2.47
CA ASP A 45 8.39 -15.10 -1.60
C ASP A 45 7.55 -13.93 -1.10
N TYR A 46 6.37 -13.76 -1.68
CA TYR A 46 5.41 -12.73 -1.32
C TYR A 46 4.41 -13.16 -0.23
N SER A 47 4.59 -14.35 0.36
CA SER A 47 3.75 -14.80 1.48
C SER A 47 3.82 -13.85 2.68
N ILE A 48 4.90 -13.07 2.81
CA ILE A 48 5.06 -11.98 3.78
C ILE A 48 3.90 -10.97 3.73
N ALA A 49 3.32 -10.74 2.54
CA ALA A 49 2.23 -9.82 2.33
C ALA A 49 0.84 -10.50 2.34
N SER A 50 0.74 -11.80 2.65
CA SER A 50 -0.49 -12.59 2.54
C SER A 50 -1.65 -12.06 3.39
N ALA A 51 -1.35 -11.42 4.51
CA ALA A 51 -2.34 -10.83 5.42
C ALA A 51 -2.70 -9.37 5.10
N MET A 52 -2.07 -8.75 4.10
CA MET A 52 -2.28 -7.35 3.75
C MET A 52 -3.47 -7.19 2.81
N HIS A 53 -4.62 -6.73 3.32
CA HIS A 53 -5.80 -6.45 2.48
C HIS A 53 -5.71 -5.13 1.71
N ALA A 54 -4.78 -4.24 2.06
CA ALA A 54 -4.46 -3.00 1.38
C ALA A 54 -2.97 -2.69 1.52
N SER A 55 -2.41 -1.94 0.57
CA SER A 55 -1.02 -1.47 0.63
C SER A 55 -0.98 0.01 0.25
N TYR A 56 -0.17 0.78 0.95
CA TYR A 56 0.16 2.13 0.53
C TYR A 56 0.69 2.13 -0.90
N VAL A 57 0.36 3.18 -1.66
CA VAL A 57 0.87 3.43 -3.00
C VAL A 57 1.18 4.91 -3.15
N GLY A 58 2.39 5.24 -3.61
CA GLY A 58 2.77 6.62 -3.93
C GLY A 58 2.06 7.14 -5.17
N VAL A 59 1.91 8.46 -5.29
CA VAL A 59 1.28 9.08 -6.46
C VAL A 59 2.03 8.79 -7.76
N ASP A 60 3.34 8.61 -7.69
CA ASP A 60 4.20 8.21 -8.83
C ASP A 60 3.90 6.80 -9.34
N GLU A 61 3.29 5.96 -8.52
CA GLU A 61 2.90 4.59 -8.87
C GLU A 61 1.51 4.52 -9.52
N PHE A 62 0.68 5.57 -9.46
CA PHE A 62 -0.72 5.53 -9.89
C PHE A 62 -0.91 5.05 -11.31
N ALA A 63 -0.04 5.46 -12.23
CA ALA A 63 -0.11 5.04 -13.63
C ALA A 63 0.00 3.51 -13.80
N TRP A 64 0.83 2.85 -12.99
CA TRP A 64 1.01 1.40 -13.02
C TRP A 64 -0.01 0.68 -12.16
N ALA A 65 -0.26 1.19 -10.95
CA ALA A 65 -1.22 0.61 -10.03
C ALA A 65 -2.65 0.60 -10.59
N ALA A 66 -3.05 1.67 -11.30
CA ALA A 66 -4.36 1.80 -11.91
C ALA A 66 -4.66 0.78 -13.01
N LEU A 67 -3.65 0.09 -13.53
CA LEU A 67 -3.84 -0.95 -14.56
C LEU A 67 -4.33 -2.29 -13.97
N GLU A 68 -4.19 -2.48 -12.66
CA GLU A 68 -4.45 -3.79 -12.05
C GLU A 68 -5.18 -3.74 -10.70
N PHE A 69 -5.16 -2.59 -10.01
CA PHE A 69 -5.71 -2.45 -8.65
C PHE A 69 -6.72 -1.32 -8.56
N VAL A 70 -7.61 -1.44 -7.60
CA VAL A 70 -8.41 -0.31 -7.12
C VAL A 70 -7.51 0.57 -6.27
N ILE A 71 -7.30 1.81 -6.68
CA ILE A 71 -6.70 2.84 -5.84
C ILE A 71 -7.84 3.47 -5.04
N MET A 72 -7.66 3.66 -3.75
CA MET A 72 -8.60 4.33 -2.86
C MET A 72 -7.85 5.28 -1.93
N PHE A 73 -8.55 6.23 -1.32
CA PHE A 73 -7.98 7.04 -0.26
C PHE A 73 -8.60 6.60 1.07
N VAL A 74 -7.78 6.55 2.11
CA VAL A 74 -8.20 6.16 3.46
C VAL A 74 -7.74 7.22 4.45
N ASP A 75 -8.36 7.25 5.63
CA ASP A 75 -7.89 8.13 6.70
C ASP A 75 -6.46 7.78 7.07
N GLY A 76 -5.59 8.76 6.95
CA GLY A 76 -4.20 8.69 7.42
C GLY A 76 -4.11 8.98 8.91
N ALA A 77 -2.95 8.71 9.50
CA ALA A 77 -2.67 9.15 10.85
C ALA A 77 -2.71 10.68 10.94
N ALA A 78 -3.46 11.22 11.89
CA ALA A 78 -3.43 12.65 12.17
C ALA A 78 -2.09 12.97 12.83
N GLU A 79 -1.22 13.71 12.12
CA GLU A 79 -0.02 14.26 12.74
C GLU A 79 -0.42 15.43 13.68
N ASN A 80 -0.03 15.35 14.94
CA ASN A 80 -0.11 16.43 15.93
C ASN A 80 -1.50 17.07 16.14
N GLY A 81 -2.59 16.28 16.09
CA GLY A 81 -3.95 16.81 16.32
C GLY A 81 -4.48 17.70 15.20
N GLY A 82 -3.86 17.66 14.02
CA GLY A 82 -4.27 18.38 12.82
C GLY A 82 -5.50 17.78 12.12
N ARG A 83 -5.88 18.36 10.98
CA ARG A 83 -6.94 17.84 10.10
C ARG A 83 -6.61 16.40 9.71
N ALA A 84 -7.63 15.54 9.66
CA ALA A 84 -7.51 14.20 9.11
C ALA A 84 -6.86 14.27 7.72
N GLN A 85 -5.69 13.66 7.60
CA GLN A 85 -5.00 13.52 6.31
C GLN A 85 -5.55 12.26 5.65
N VAL A 86 -5.67 12.28 4.34
CA VAL A 86 -5.96 11.06 3.58
C VAL A 86 -4.68 10.51 3.00
N SER A 87 -4.64 9.20 2.81
CA SER A 87 -3.49 8.50 2.23
C SER A 87 -3.97 7.53 1.17
N PRO A 88 -3.29 7.43 0.01
CA PRO A 88 -3.71 6.52 -1.04
C PRO A 88 -3.27 5.10 -0.72
N ALA A 89 -4.12 4.15 -1.09
CA ALA A 89 -3.85 2.72 -0.96
C ALA A 89 -4.42 1.96 -2.15
N VAL A 90 -3.79 0.84 -2.48
CA VAL A 90 -4.37 -0.17 -3.37
C VAL A 90 -5.06 -1.25 -2.56
N LEU A 91 -6.25 -1.64 -3.01
CA LEU A 91 -7.02 -2.71 -2.39
C LEU A 91 -6.50 -4.06 -2.91
N LEU A 92 -6.04 -4.90 -1.99
CA LEU A 92 -5.47 -6.22 -2.28
C LEU A 92 -6.37 -7.38 -1.85
N GLY A 93 -7.32 -7.11 -0.95
CA GLY A 93 -8.27 -8.09 -0.42
C GLY A 93 -9.58 -7.44 -0.03
N MET A 94 -10.62 -8.25 0.15
CA MET A 94 -11.97 -7.80 0.50
C MET A 94 -12.25 -7.85 2.00
N THR A 95 -11.38 -8.49 2.76
CA THR A 95 -11.49 -8.67 4.20
C THR A 95 -10.13 -8.47 4.87
N PRO A 96 -10.08 -7.93 6.11
CA PRO A 96 -8.84 -7.87 6.87
C PRO A 96 -8.14 -9.23 6.97
N GLY A 97 -6.82 -9.23 6.84
CA GLY A 97 -6.03 -10.48 6.92
C GLY A 97 -6.00 -11.30 5.62
N GLU A 98 -6.48 -10.75 4.51
CA GLU A 98 -6.52 -11.43 3.21
C GLU A 98 -5.82 -10.60 2.13
N ASN A 99 -4.95 -11.23 1.36
CA ASN A 99 -4.40 -10.67 0.13
C ASN A 99 -4.74 -11.59 -1.05
N LEU A 100 -5.55 -11.11 -1.95
CA LEU A 100 -5.99 -11.86 -3.13
C LEU A 100 -4.92 -11.86 -4.25
N MET A 101 -3.87 -11.07 -4.11
CA MET A 101 -2.74 -11.02 -5.05
C MET A 101 -1.62 -12.00 -4.69
N VAL A 102 -1.68 -12.65 -3.52
CA VAL A 102 -0.70 -13.65 -3.11
C VAL A 102 -1.30 -15.05 -3.31
N GLU A 103 -0.62 -15.88 -4.11
CA GLU A 103 -0.97 -17.27 -4.37
C GLU A 103 0.21 -18.18 -3.94
N GLY A 104 0.12 -18.73 -2.73
CA GLY A 104 1.27 -19.38 -2.10
C GLY A 104 2.38 -18.35 -1.83
N THR A 105 3.51 -18.52 -2.50
CA THR A 105 4.64 -17.58 -2.45
C THR A 105 4.63 -16.55 -3.59
N ARG A 106 3.78 -16.75 -4.60
CA ARG A 106 3.79 -15.97 -5.85
C ARG A 106 2.88 -14.74 -5.75
N TRP A 107 3.35 -13.62 -6.29
CA TRP A 107 2.53 -12.44 -6.57
C TRP A 107 1.79 -12.63 -7.91
N ALA A 108 0.47 -12.49 -7.91
CA ALA A 108 -0.40 -12.83 -9.04
C ALA A 108 -0.76 -11.65 -9.94
N ALA A 109 -0.22 -10.47 -9.70
CA ALA A 109 -0.33 -9.30 -10.58
C ALA A 109 1.01 -8.99 -11.24
N ARG A 110 1.03 -8.07 -12.21
CA ARG A 110 2.28 -7.64 -12.90
C ARG A 110 3.02 -6.62 -12.08
N TYR A 111 2.28 -5.74 -11.40
CA TYR A 111 2.84 -4.69 -10.59
C TYR A 111 2.85 -5.08 -9.11
N VAL A 112 3.98 -4.86 -8.45
CA VAL A 112 4.10 -4.98 -6.98
C VAL A 112 4.26 -3.59 -6.39
N PRO A 113 3.40 -3.13 -5.47
CA PRO A 113 3.54 -1.83 -4.84
C PRO A 113 4.92 -1.60 -4.21
N ALA A 114 5.46 -0.40 -4.32
CA ALA A 114 6.79 -0.05 -3.81
C ALA A 114 6.90 -0.31 -2.30
N PHE A 115 5.81 -0.13 -1.57
CA PHE A 115 5.73 -0.44 -0.15
C PHE A 115 6.06 -1.92 0.17
N ILE A 116 5.68 -2.86 -0.71
CA ILE A 116 6.01 -4.28 -0.57
C ILE A 116 7.42 -4.54 -1.12
N ARG A 117 7.80 -3.93 -2.24
CA ARG A 117 9.10 -4.13 -2.88
C ARG A 117 10.29 -3.64 -2.04
N ARG A 118 10.08 -2.66 -1.15
CA ARG A 118 11.14 -2.17 -0.26
C ARG A 118 11.55 -3.17 0.82
N TYR A 119 10.71 -4.19 1.07
CA TYR A 119 11.04 -5.23 2.04
C TYR A 119 12.35 -5.96 1.64
N PRO A 120 13.29 -6.24 2.56
CA PRO A 120 13.16 -6.18 4.01
C PRO A 120 13.59 -4.84 4.65
N PHE A 121 13.82 -3.79 3.87
CA PHE A 121 14.30 -2.52 4.37
C PHE A 121 13.17 -1.57 4.73
N TRP A 122 13.40 -0.75 5.75
CA TRP A 122 12.48 0.26 6.20
C TRP A 122 13.24 1.46 6.77
N THR A 123 12.64 2.66 6.76
CA THR A 123 13.16 3.84 7.43
C THR A 123 12.40 4.11 8.70
N THR A 124 13.11 4.58 9.74
CA THR A 124 12.43 5.12 10.92
C THR A 124 11.75 6.43 10.54
N ASP A 125 10.47 6.53 10.87
CA ASP A 125 9.71 7.77 10.74
C ASP A 125 10.15 8.72 11.87
N THR A 126 11.23 9.47 11.65
CA THR A 126 11.71 10.47 12.60
C THR A 126 11.55 11.84 11.98
N SER A 127 11.04 12.79 12.77
CA SER A 127 11.01 14.21 12.41
C SER A 127 12.42 14.83 12.29
N ASP A 128 13.45 14.10 12.71
CA ASP A 128 14.86 14.46 12.59
C ASP A 128 15.52 13.64 11.47
N PRO A 129 15.83 14.25 10.31
CA PRO A 129 16.50 13.57 9.21
C PRO A 129 17.89 13.01 9.58
N SER A 130 18.55 13.55 10.62
CA SER A 130 19.85 13.08 11.09
C SER A 130 19.74 11.80 11.92
N ALA A 131 18.54 11.52 12.46
CA ALA A 131 18.22 10.31 13.21
C ALA A 131 17.49 9.27 12.36
N ALA A 132 17.21 9.57 11.09
CA ALA A 132 16.59 8.64 10.16
C ALA A 132 17.56 7.48 9.85
N GLY A 133 17.37 6.36 10.53
CA GLY A 133 18.13 5.14 10.30
C GLY A 133 17.39 4.20 9.34
N VAL A 134 18.13 3.44 8.57
CA VAL A 134 17.58 2.31 7.83
C VAL A 134 17.48 1.11 8.76
N LEU A 135 16.30 0.51 8.82
CA LEU A 135 16.04 -0.74 9.51
C LEU A 135 15.98 -1.87 8.50
N VAL A 136 16.27 -3.07 8.96
CA VAL A 136 16.06 -4.32 8.21
C VAL A 136 15.25 -5.29 9.06
N ASP A 137 14.45 -6.14 8.42
CA ASP A 137 13.78 -7.25 9.12
C ASP A 137 14.75 -8.42 9.29
N ALA A 138 15.35 -8.55 10.48
CA ALA A 138 16.29 -9.63 10.79
C ALA A 138 15.65 -11.04 10.71
N ALA A 139 14.33 -11.14 10.79
CA ALA A 139 13.60 -12.40 10.67
C ALA A 139 13.37 -12.84 9.22
N TRP A 140 13.79 -12.04 8.23
CA TRP A 140 13.58 -12.41 6.84
C TRP A 140 14.48 -13.58 6.40
N SER A 141 13.86 -14.61 5.83
CA SER A 141 14.55 -15.79 5.34
C SER A 141 15.49 -15.57 4.15
N GLY A 142 15.38 -14.42 3.48
CA GLY A 142 16.25 -14.02 2.37
C GLY A 142 17.59 -13.42 2.82
N PHE A 143 17.85 -13.26 4.14
CA PHE A 143 19.19 -13.03 4.64
C PHE A 143 19.91 -14.36 4.81
N SER A 144 21.08 -14.47 4.18
CA SER A 144 21.91 -15.66 4.20
C SER A 144 23.38 -15.30 4.51
N ASP A 145 24.12 -16.24 5.03
CA ASP A 145 25.57 -16.09 5.19
C ASP A 145 26.34 -16.57 3.93
N ASN A 146 25.68 -17.37 3.07
CA ASN A 146 26.35 -18.04 1.96
C ASN A 146 25.74 -17.72 0.57
N GLU A 147 24.44 -17.42 0.50
CA GLU A 147 23.71 -17.25 -0.76
C GLU A 147 23.19 -15.82 -0.95
N GLY A 148 23.20 -15.34 -2.17
CA GLY A 148 22.76 -14.00 -2.52
C GLY A 148 23.90 -13.01 -2.66
N GLU A 149 23.56 -11.72 -2.80
CA GLU A 149 24.53 -10.65 -2.98
C GLU A 149 24.96 -10.06 -1.62
N PRO A 150 26.26 -9.81 -1.39
CA PRO A 150 26.71 -9.24 -0.13
C PRO A 150 26.15 -7.84 0.08
N LEU A 151 25.84 -7.47 1.34
CA LEU A 151 25.38 -6.12 1.70
C LEU A 151 26.55 -5.14 1.84
N PHE A 152 27.65 -5.60 2.41
CA PHE A 152 28.83 -4.76 2.67
C PHE A 152 30.06 -5.36 2.05
N GLU A 153 31.00 -4.48 1.66
CA GLU A 153 32.36 -4.83 1.29
C GLU A 153 33.17 -5.23 2.55
N ARG A 154 34.36 -5.79 2.37
CA ARG A 154 35.20 -6.20 3.50
C ARG A 154 35.60 -5.05 4.43
N ASP A 155 35.67 -3.83 3.90
CA ASP A 155 35.98 -2.63 4.65
C ASP A 155 34.77 -2.00 5.35
N GLY A 156 33.56 -2.59 5.21
CA GLY A 156 32.32 -2.12 5.81
C GLY A 156 31.59 -1.08 4.95
N THR A 157 32.06 -0.76 3.76
CA THR A 157 31.35 0.13 2.84
C THR A 157 30.17 -0.61 2.17
N PRO A 158 29.05 0.07 1.85
CA PRO A 158 27.93 -0.53 1.16
C PRO A 158 28.31 -1.05 -0.23
N THR A 159 27.89 -2.26 -0.59
CA THR A 159 28.02 -2.81 -1.96
C THR A 159 27.08 -2.08 -2.94
N PRO A 160 27.23 -2.29 -4.26
CA PRO A 160 26.26 -1.80 -5.24
C PRO A 160 24.83 -2.26 -4.95
N THR A 161 24.65 -3.49 -4.49
CA THR A 161 23.34 -4.06 -4.12
C THR A 161 22.71 -3.26 -2.98
N LEU A 162 23.44 -3.03 -1.90
CA LEU A 162 22.92 -2.24 -0.79
C LEU A 162 22.69 -0.78 -1.20
N ARG A 163 23.59 -0.17 -1.97
CA ARG A 163 23.38 1.20 -2.47
C ARG A 163 22.08 1.33 -3.27
N THR A 164 21.81 0.39 -4.18
CA THR A 164 20.56 0.35 -4.95
C THR A 164 19.33 0.26 -4.04
N ALA A 165 19.38 -0.57 -2.99
CA ALA A 165 18.30 -0.67 -2.02
C ALA A 165 18.09 0.64 -1.25
N LEU A 166 19.16 1.27 -0.79
CA LEU A 166 19.12 2.56 -0.10
C LEU A 166 18.60 3.70 -0.99
N GLU A 167 19.01 3.74 -2.25
CA GLU A 167 18.49 4.70 -3.23
C GLU A 167 16.98 4.51 -3.48
N PHE A 168 16.54 3.25 -3.56
CA PHE A 168 15.12 2.95 -3.69
C PHE A 168 14.30 3.44 -2.49
N ILE A 169 14.79 3.24 -1.27
CA ILE A 169 14.13 3.71 -0.05
C ILE A 169 14.09 5.24 0.00
N ASN A 170 15.22 5.90 -0.28
CA ASN A 170 15.28 7.36 -0.31
C ASN A 170 14.30 7.96 -1.34
N ARG A 171 14.19 7.33 -2.50
CA ARG A 171 13.22 7.73 -3.51
C ARG A 171 11.79 7.51 -3.00
N PHE A 172 11.50 6.37 -2.37
CA PHE A 172 10.19 6.07 -1.80
C PHE A 172 9.77 7.15 -0.77
N GLU A 173 10.66 7.55 0.14
CA GLU A 173 10.38 8.60 1.13
C GLU A 173 10.16 9.98 0.47
N SER A 174 10.95 10.31 -0.55
CA SER A 174 10.77 11.55 -1.32
C SER A 174 9.41 11.59 -2.02
N GLU A 175 8.99 10.48 -2.63
CA GLU A 175 7.68 10.36 -3.27
C GLU A 175 6.53 10.35 -2.25
N ALA A 176 6.76 9.87 -1.02
CA ALA A 176 5.77 9.97 0.05
C ALA A 176 5.47 11.43 0.42
N VAL A 177 6.45 12.34 0.35
CA VAL A 177 6.22 13.79 0.54
C VAL A 177 5.30 14.33 -0.55
N ARG A 178 5.61 14.06 -1.83
CA ARG A 178 4.78 14.48 -2.97
C ARG A 178 3.37 13.91 -2.89
N THR A 179 3.25 12.67 -2.41
CA THR A 179 1.95 12.02 -2.22
C THR A 179 1.11 12.72 -1.15
N ARG A 180 1.73 13.13 -0.04
CA ARG A 180 1.03 13.92 1.00
C ARG A 180 0.55 15.28 0.46
N GLU A 181 1.37 15.97 -0.33
CA GLU A 181 1.00 17.24 -0.97
C GLU A 181 -0.18 17.06 -1.94
N PHE A 182 -0.15 16.01 -2.77
CA PHE A 182 -1.25 15.64 -3.65
C PHE A 182 -2.54 15.38 -2.87
N CYS A 183 -2.49 14.57 -1.83
CA CYS A 183 -3.63 14.27 -0.97
C CYS A 183 -4.19 15.52 -0.27
N ALA A 184 -3.33 16.37 0.25
CA ALA A 184 -3.74 17.66 0.85
C ALA A 184 -4.46 18.55 -0.19
N ARG A 185 -3.99 18.55 -1.44
CA ARG A 185 -4.65 19.27 -2.54
C ARG A 185 -6.02 18.70 -2.85
N LEU A 186 -6.21 17.37 -2.86
CA LEU A 186 -7.54 16.75 -3.07
C LEU A 186 -8.53 17.17 -1.98
N VAL A 187 -8.10 17.21 -0.73
CA VAL A 187 -8.92 17.65 0.41
C VAL A 187 -9.29 19.14 0.27
N GLN A 188 -8.33 20.01 -0.11
CA GLN A 188 -8.58 21.44 -0.35
C GLN A 188 -9.57 21.70 -1.47
N LEU A 189 -9.53 20.89 -2.52
CA LEU A 189 -10.42 20.99 -3.68
C LEU A 189 -11.81 20.43 -3.42
N ASP A 190 -12.02 19.78 -2.28
CA ASP A 190 -13.28 19.11 -1.91
C ASP A 190 -13.81 18.16 -3.00
N VAL A 191 -12.90 17.38 -3.59
CA VAL A 191 -13.24 16.40 -4.66
C VAL A 191 -13.39 14.97 -4.14
N LEU A 192 -13.09 14.72 -2.86
CA LEU A 192 -13.20 13.40 -2.25
C LEU A 192 -14.58 13.17 -1.66
N ARG A 193 -15.14 11.99 -1.89
CA ARG A 193 -16.39 11.52 -1.25
C ARG A 193 -16.17 10.17 -0.61
N GLU A 194 -16.78 9.99 0.56
CA GLU A 194 -16.80 8.69 1.21
C GLU A 194 -17.57 7.70 0.33
N MET A 195 -17.00 6.52 0.16
CA MET A 195 -17.53 5.46 -0.67
C MET A 195 -17.75 4.19 0.14
N LYS A 196 -18.70 3.40 -0.35
CA LYS A 196 -19.00 2.06 0.13
C LYS A 196 -19.09 1.14 -1.08
N ALA A 197 -18.41 0.01 -1.02
CA ALA A 197 -18.52 -1.02 -2.03
C ALA A 197 -19.14 -2.28 -1.41
N ASP A 198 -20.33 -2.63 -1.88
CA ASP A 198 -21.04 -3.84 -1.46
C ASP A 198 -20.97 -4.88 -2.59
N ALA A 199 -20.65 -6.12 -2.24
CA ALA A 199 -20.64 -7.24 -3.16
C ALA A 199 -21.42 -8.43 -2.55
N THR A 200 -22.41 -8.93 -3.26
CA THR A 200 -23.11 -10.16 -2.86
C THR A 200 -22.40 -11.36 -3.46
N LEU A 201 -21.94 -12.25 -2.61
CA LEU A 201 -21.27 -13.49 -3.00
C LEU A 201 -22.28 -14.56 -3.41
N PRO A 202 -21.86 -15.59 -4.19
CA PRO A 202 -22.76 -16.67 -4.62
C PRO A 202 -23.41 -17.44 -3.47
N ASN A 203 -22.82 -17.46 -2.28
CA ASN A 203 -23.38 -18.07 -1.07
C ASN A 203 -24.39 -17.16 -0.34
N GLY A 204 -24.76 -16.00 -0.91
CA GLY A 204 -25.69 -15.04 -0.34
C GLY A 204 -25.08 -14.11 0.72
N GLN A 205 -23.82 -14.25 1.07
CA GLN A 205 -23.14 -13.31 1.96
C GLN A 205 -22.87 -11.99 1.24
N THR A 206 -23.04 -10.87 1.94
CA THR A 206 -22.66 -9.55 1.44
C THR A 206 -21.33 -9.15 2.06
N LEU A 207 -20.34 -8.91 1.20
CA LEU A 207 -19.10 -8.25 1.57
C LEU A 207 -19.29 -6.75 1.40
N SER A 208 -18.75 -5.98 2.34
CA SER A 208 -18.83 -4.52 2.32
C SER A 208 -17.47 -3.94 2.68
N VAL A 209 -16.86 -3.24 1.73
CA VAL A 209 -15.68 -2.39 1.98
C VAL A 209 -16.20 -0.98 2.24
N LYS A 210 -15.85 -0.41 3.39
CA LYS A 210 -16.30 0.91 3.86
C LYS A 210 -15.14 1.70 4.42
N GLY A 211 -15.35 3.01 4.63
CA GLY A 211 -14.35 3.88 5.26
C GLY A 211 -13.20 4.22 4.31
N PHE A 212 -13.50 4.35 3.04
CA PHE A 212 -12.55 4.86 2.05
C PHE A 212 -13.20 5.99 1.25
N TYR A 213 -12.35 6.79 0.62
CA TYR A 213 -12.77 7.90 -0.22
C TYR A 213 -12.33 7.65 -1.66
N ALA A 214 -13.12 8.18 -2.58
CA ALA A 214 -12.80 8.25 -4.00
C ALA A 214 -13.02 9.68 -4.52
N ILE A 215 -12.34 10.02 -5.61
CA ILE A 215 -12.56 11.28 -6.31
C ILE A 215 -13.92 11.21 -7.03
N GLU A 216 -14.80 12.15 -6.71
CA GLU A 216 -16.06 12.31 -7.40
C GLU A 216 -15.84 13.02 -8.74
N GLU A 217 -16.11 12.32 -9.84
CA GLU A 217 -15.85 12.86 -11.18
C GLU A 217 -16.68 14.14 -11.45
N ALA A 218 -17.91 14.24 -10.92
CA ALA A 218 -18.72 15.43 -11.06
C ALA A 218 -18.10 16.64 -10.36
N ALA A 219 -17.56 16.46 -9.15
CA ALA A 219 -16.85 17.52 -8.43
C ALA A 219 -15.58 17.94 -9.18
N LEU A 220 -14.82 16.98 -9.73
CA LEU A 220 -13.62 17.27 -10.53
C LEU A 220 -13.97 18.09 -11.78
N ARG A 221 -15.06 17.76 -12.48
CA ARG A 221 -15.52 18.48 -13.67
C ARG A 221 -16.05 19.87 -13.37
N SER A 222 -16.48 20.15 -12.14
CA SER A 222 -16.99 21.45 -11.73
C SER A 222 -15.90 22.42 -11.25
N LEU A 223 -14.63 22.00 -11.24
CA LEU A 223 -13.52 22.86 -10.83
C LEU A 223 -13.36 24.05 -11.79
N PRO A 224 -12.96 25.23 -11.28
CA PRO A 224 -12.66 26.38 -12.11
C PRO A 224 -11.56 26.08 -13.14
N GLU A 225 -11.68 26.65 -14.36
CA GLU A 225 -10.73 26.44 -15.46
C GLU A 225 -9.27 26.68 -15.04
N ARG A 226 -9.03 27.73 -14.26
CA ARG A 226 -7.70 28.04 -13.75
C ARG A 226 -7.12 26.87 -12.93
N THR A 227 -7.94 26.31 -12.03
CA THR A 227 -7.53 25.17 -11.19
C THR A 227 -7.25 23.93 -12.04
N VAL A 228 -8.10 23.66 -13.03
CA VAL A 228 -7.89 22.53 -13.96
C VAL A 228 -6.58 22.71 -14.75
N LEU A 229 -6.27 23.93 -15.19
CA LEU A 229 -5.02 24.21 -15.88
C LEU A 229 -3.79 24.03 -14.98
N GLU A 230 -3.88 24.41 -13.71
CA GLU A 230 -2.82 24.17 -12.71
C GLU A 230 -2.59 22.66 -12.52
N LEU A 231 -3.67 21.89 -12.29
CA LEU A 231 -3.62 20.43 -12.12
C LEU A 231 -3.11 19.69 -13.36
N HIS A 232 -3.38 20.24 -14.55
CA HIS A 232 -2.84 19.69 -15.80
C HIS A 232 -1.32 19.92 -15.88
N ARG A 233 -0.84 21.11 -15.53
CA ARG A 233 0.57 21.50 -15.65
C ARG A 233 1.48 20.74 -14.66
N ASP A 234 1.00 20.47 -13.45
CA ASP A 234 1.74 19.75 -12.42
C ASP A 234 1.56 18.23 -12.50
N GLY A 235 0.71 17.73 -13.44
CA GLY A 235 0.44 16.31 -13.64
C GLY A 235 -0.61 15.71 -12.70
N SER A 236 -1.10 16.45 -11.72
CA SER A 236 -2.09 15.95 -10.74
C SER A 236 -3.38 15.49 -11.40
N LEU A 237 -3.83 16.19 -12.47
CA LEU A 237 -5.05 15.82 -13.19
C LEU A 237 -4.97 14.41 -13.78
N ALA A 238 -3.82 14.02 -14.31
CA ALA A 238 -3.61 12.67 -14.84
C ALA A 238 -3.71 11.61 -13.73
N MET A 239 -3.15 11.89 -12.55
CA MET A 239 -3.22 10.99 -11.39
C MET A 239 -4.65 10.87 -10.85
N MET A 240 -5.42 11.97 -10.86
CA MET A 240 -6.83 11.95 -10.48
C MET A 240 -7.65 11.06 -11.42
N TYR A 241 -7.43 11.14 -12.73
CA TYR A 241 -8.11 10.25 -13.69
C TYR A 241 -7.60 8.80 -13.61
N ALA A 242 -6.32 8.57 -13.35
CA ALA A 242 -5.80 7.22 -13.10
C ALA A 242 -6.52 6.56 -11.93
N HIS A 243 -6.73 7.30 -10.82
CA HIS A 243 -7.54 6.82 -9.70
C HIS A 243 -8.98 6.51 -10.14
N ILE A 244 -9.67 7.41 -10.82
CA ILE A 244 -11.07 7.19 -11.26
C ILE A 244 -11.18 5.92 -12.12
N LEU A 245 -10.28 5.74 -13.08
CA LEU A 245 -10.24 4.56 -13.95
C LEU A 245 -9.97 3.28 -13.16
N SER A 246 -9.13 3.35 -12.13
CA SER A 246 -8.77 2.22 -11.29
C SER A 246 -9.96 1.58 -10.56
N LEU A 247 -11.03 2.35 -10.31
CA LEU A 247 -12.24 1.86 -9.64
C LEU A 247 -12.92 0.71 -10.41
N ALA A 248 -12.70 0.61 -11.72
CA ALA A 248 -13.18 -0.51 -12.53
C ALA A 248 -12.62 -1.86 -12.09
N HIS A 249 -11.47 -1.89 -11.41
CA HIS A 249 -10.86 -3.13 -10.91
C HIS A 249 -11.53 -3.71 -9.66
N LEU A 250 -12.52 -3.03 -9.10
CA LEU A 250 -13.29 -3.58 -7.98
C LEU A 250 -13.99 -4.89 -8.37
N ARG A 251 -14.58 -4.95 -9.56
CA ARG A 251 -15.26 -6.15 -10.05
C ARG A 251 -14.31 -7.35 -10.24
N PRO A 252 -13.18 -7.24 -10.94
CA PRO A 252 -12.18 -8.30 -11.00
C PRO A 252 -11.69 -8.78 -9.62
N LEU A 253 -11.54 -7.86 -8.65
CA LEU A 253 -11.14 -8.24 -7.30
C LEU A 253 -12.22 -9.10 -6.61
N ILE A 254 -13.49 -8.73 -6.74
CA ILE A 254 -14.62 -9.52 -6.24
C ILE A 254 -14.65 -10.89 -6.89
N GLU A 255 -14.49 -10.98 -8.22
CA GLU A 255 -14.46 -12.24 -8.96
C GLU A 255 -13.32 -13.15 -8.46
N ARG A 256 -12.14 -12.60 -8.18
CA ARG A 256 -11.00 -13.32 -7.59
C ARG A 256 -11.33 -13.83 -6.18
N LYS A 257 -12.03 -13.04 -5.36
CA LYS A 257 -12.52 -13.49 -4.04
C LYS A 257 -13.47 -14.68 -4.19
N VAL A 258 -14.44 -14.60 -5.09
CA VAL A 258 -15.40 -15.67 -5.36
C VAL A 258 -14.69 -16.96 -5.81
N GLN A 259 -13.67 -16.84 -6.67
CA GLN A 259 -12.89 -17.98 -7.12
C GLN A 259 -12.18 -18.70 -5.96
N ARG A 260 -11.59 -17.94 -5.01
CA ARG A 260 -10.93 -18.52 -3.83
C ARG A 260 -11.88 -19.19 -2.84
N MET A 261 -13.17 -18.84 -2.88
CA MET A 261 -14.17 -19.45 -2.01
C MET A 261 -14.68 -20.80 -2.55
N LYS A 262 -14.40 -21.12 -3.83
CA LYS A 262 -14.76 -22.42 -4.39
C LYS A 262 -13.86 -23.49 -3.76
N PRO A 263 -14.40 -24.62 -3.28
CA PRO A 263 -13.58 -25.74 -2.85
C PRO A 263 -12.63 -26.14 -3.99
N SER A 264 -11.37 -26.40 -3.67
CA SER A 264 -10.44 -27.01 -4.61
C SER A 264 -11.04 -28.38 -5.00
N ALA A 265 -11.28 -28.58 -6.29
CA ALA A 265 -11.81 -29.83 -6.83
C ALA A 265 -10.79 -30.95 -6.69
#